data_0b0374027fe5f50b3aa36891e8ffcdf0
#
_entry.id   0b0374027fe5f50b3aa36891e8ffcdf0
#
_cell.length_a   1.000
_cell.length_b   1.000
_cell.length_c   1.000
_cell.angle_alpha   90.00
_cell.angle_beta   90.00
_cell.angle_gamma   90.00
#
_symmetry.space_group_name_H-M   'P 1'
#
loop_
_entity.id
_entity.type
_entity.pdbx_description
1 polymer ?
#
loop_
_entity_poly.entity_id
_entity_poly.type
_entity_poly.pdbx_seq_one_letter_code
_entity_poly.pdbx_strand_id
1 'polypeptide(L)'
;MDQHPSVNNLYLSERLQKTLAGIGSHTVTTVIAPTGYGKSTALKWWQQQLAARIPHAKIFRQLVAADSRQDFWDGFCRALRSRPVLAGQLQALGFPADPHTMRLLHELLQDALAGHPDPVFFILDDVHLLQSVDLPGIVSFLAERLPPQVHIVLLSRNQIF
;
A
#
# COMPACT_ATOMS: atom_id res chain seq x y z
N MET A 1 -15.12 30.56 -6.75
CA MET A 1 -14.72 30.17 -7.02
C MET A 1 -14.18 29.73 -6.75
N ASP A 2 -13.96 29.50 -6.54
CA ASP A 2 -13.41 28.92 -6.60
C ASP A 2 -12.85 28.37 -6.30
N GLN A 3 -12.59 28.18 -6.09
CA GLN A 3 -12.02 27.61 -6.05
C GLN A 3 -11.34 27.05 -5.92
N HIS A 4 -11.00 26.81 -5.53
CA HIS A 4 -10.35 26.18 -5.57
C HIS A 4 -10.08 25.58 -5.10
N PRO A 5 -9.89 25.39 -4.68
CA PRO A 5 -9.57 24.56 -4.33
C PRO A 5 -9.74 23.78 -4.16
N SER A 6 -9.85 23.51 -3.72
CA SER A 6 -10.23 22.72 -3.96
C SER A 6 -10.50 22.25 -4.46
N VAL A 7 -10.90 23.05 -3.29
CA VAL A 7 -11.10 22.82 -4.67
C VAL A 7 -10.63 21.49 -5.21
N ASN A 8 -9.70 20.96 -4.61
CA ASN A 8 -9.12 19.72 -5.07
C ASN A 8 -10.16 18.62 -5.23
N ASN A 9 -11.14 18.59 -4.35
CA ASN A 9 -12.22 17.62 -4.43
C ASN A 9 -13.01 17.75 -5.74
N LEU A 10 -13.06 18.93 -6.30
CA LEU A 10 -13.78 19.18 -7.54
C LEU A 10 -13.12 18.50 -8.73
N TYR A 11 -11.82 18.21 -8.64
CA TYR A 11 -11.05 17.61 -9.72
C TYR A 11 -10.97 16.10 -9.65
N LEU A 12 -11.47 15.50 -8.55
CA LEU A 12 -11.51 14.06 -8.43
C LEU A 12 -12.66 13.51 -9.26
N SER A 13 -12.36 12.64 -10.22
CA SER A 13 -13.41 12.00 -11.00
C SER A 13 -14.24 11.09 -10.07
N GLU A 14 -15.51 10.90 -10.44
CA GLU A 14 -16.37 9.96 -9.71
C GLU A 14 -15.78 8.56 -9.69
N ARG A 15 -15.18 8.16 -10.82
CA ARG A 15 -14.54 6.85 -10.94
C ARG A 15 -13.42 6.70 -9.90
N LEU A 16 -12.58 7.72 -9.75
CA LEU A 16 -11.47 7.69 -8.81
C LEU A 16 -11.99 7.69 -7.38
N GLN A 17 -12.96 8.52 -7.06
CA GLN A 17 -13.59 8.53 -5.74
C GLN A 17 -14.20 7.18 -5.39
N LYS A 18 -14.85 6.53 -6.35
CA LYS A 18 -15.46 5.22 -6.17
C LYS A 18 -14.40 4.15 -5.89
N THR A 19 -13.30 4.18 -6.63
CA THR A 19 -12.19 3.26 -6.43
C THR A 19 -11.60 3.43 -5.03
N LEU A 20 -11.37 4.68 -4.63
CA LEU A 20 -10.81 4.97 -3.30
C LEU A 20 -11.76 4.58 -2.18
N ALA A 21 -13.06 4.80 -2.37
CA ALA A 21 -14.06 4.39 -1.37
C ALA A 21 -14.09 2.88 -1.18
N GLY A 22 -13.71 2.11 -2.21
CA GLY A 22 -13.69 0.65 -2.16
C GLY A 22 -12.45 0.06 -1.48
N ILE A 23 -11.45 0.86 -1.14
CA ILE A 23 -10.19 0.34 -0.59
C ILE A 23 -10.42 -0.49 0.67
N GLY A 24 -11.28 -0.04 1.57
CA GLY A 24 -11.57 -0.78 2.80
C GLY A 24 -12.43 -2.03 2.62
N SER A 25 -12.98 -2.25 1.42
CA SER A 25 -13.85 -3.39 1.12
C SER A 25 -13.10 -4.56 0.49
N HIS A 26 -11.86 -4.36 0.05
CA HIS A 26 -11.07 -5.37 -0.67
C HIS A 26 -9.70 -5.52 -0.03
N THR A 27 -9.14 -6.72 -0.11
CA THR A 27 -7.79 -6.98 0.39
C THR A 27 -6.76 -6.23 -0.47
N VAL A 28 -6.94 -6.23 -1.79
CA VAL A 28 -6.05 -5.54 -2.71
C VAL A 28 -6.85 -4.56 -3.56
N THR A 29 -6.38 -3.32 -3.63
CA THR A 29 -6.94 -2.30 -4.51
C THR A 29 -5.83 -1.70 -5.36
N THR A 30 -6.03 -1.67 -6.67
CA THR A 30 -5.10 -1.03 -7.59
C THR A 30 -5.71 0.28 -8.08
N VAL A 31 -4.96 1.36 -7.92
CA VAL A 31 -5.35 2.68 -8.42
C VAL A 31 -4.44 3.01 -9.60
N ILE A 32 -5.02 3.06 -10.79
CA ILE A 32 -4.28 3.36 -12.02
C ILE A 32 -4.62 4.77 -12.45
N ALA A 33 -3.61 5.64 -12.47
CA ALA A 33 -3.79 7.01 -12.87
C ALA A 33 -2.52 7.50 -13.57
N PRO A 34 -2.61 7.87 -14.84
CA PRO A 34 -1.48 8.46 -15.56
C PRO A 34 -1.01 9.74 -14.88
N THR A 35 0.24 10.12 -15.14
CA THR A 35 0.81 11.35 -14.61
C THR A 35 -0.09 12.55 -14.93
N GLY A 36 -0.32 13.40 -13.94
CA GLY A 36 -1.14 14.60 -14.11
C GLY A 36 -2.62 14.41 -13.82
N TYR A 37 -3.06 13.21 -13.44
CA TYR A 37 -4.47 12.94 -13.14
C TYR A 37 -4.83 13.02 -11.66
N GLY A 38 -3.96 13.64 -10.86
CA GLY A 38 -4.29 13.93 -9.47
C GLY A 38 -4.21 12.74 -8.51
N LYS A 39 -3.41 11.74 -8.83
CA LYS A 39 -3.26 10.53 -7.99
C LYS A 39 -2.86 10.88 -6.56
N SER A 40 -1.87 11.75 -6.38
CA SER A 40 -1.42 12.16 -5.05
C SER A 40 -2.48 12.95 -4.30
N THR A 41 -3.20 13.81 -4.98
CA THR A 41 -4.30 14.59 -4.41
C THR A 41 -5.43 13.66 -3.98
N ALA A 42 -5.75 12.68 -4.81
CA ALA A 42 -6.80 11.70 -4.53
C ALA A 42 -6.45 10.86 -3.31
N LEU A 43 -5.19 10.43 -3.21
CA LEU A 43 -4.74 9.64 -2.06
C LEU A 43 -4.80 10.46 -0.77
N LYS A 44 -4.38 11.71 -0.84
CA LYS A 44 -4.45 12.62 0.31
C LYS A 44 -5.89 12.81 0.78
N TRP A 45 -6.80 13.02 -0.17
CA TRP A 45 -8.22 13.14 0.13
C TRP A 45 -8.73 11.87 0.83
N TRP A 46 -8.41 10.70 0.30
CA TRP A 46 -8.83 9.42 0.87
C TRP A 46 -8.29 9.25 2.29
N GLN A 47 -7.02 9.58 2.52
CA GLN A 47 -6.43 9.49 3.86
C GLN A 47 -7.13 10.41 4.86
N GLN A 48 -7.53 11.59 4.43
CA GLN A 48 -8.30 12.51 5.28
C GLN A 48 -9.67 11.95 5.61
N GLN A 49 -10.35 11.34 4.64
CA GLN A 49 -11.65 10.69 4.87
C GLN A 49 -11.51 9.51 5.83
N LEU A 50 -10.47 8.73 5.65
CA LEU A 50 -10.20 7.58 6.52
C LEU A 50 -9.93 8.02 7.95
N ALA A 51 -9.10 9.04 8.14
CA ALA A 51 -8.77 9.56 9.47
C ALA A 51 -10.00 10.08 10.21
N ALA A 52 -10.97 10.62 9.48
CA ALA A 52 -12.22 11.10 10.07
C ALA A 52 -13.14 9.94 10.49
N ARG A 53 -13.13 8.85 9.74
CA ARG A 53 -14.04 7.71 10.00
C ARG A 53 -13.42 6.63 10.88
N ILE A 54 -12.12 6.39 10.72
CA ILE A 54 -11.40 5.34 11.46
C ILE A 54 -10.09 5.93 11.97
N PRO A 55 -10.14 6.67 13.09
CA PRO A 55 -8.95 7.40 13.58
C PRO A 55 -7.77 6.51 13.96
N HIS A 56 -8.04 5.24 14.28
CA HIS A 56 -6.99 4.31 14.72
C HIS A 56 -6.45 3.42 13.59
N ALA A 57 -6.89 3.63 12.35
CA ALA A 57 -6.35 2.90 11.21
C ALA A 57 -4.84 3.18 11.08
N LYS A 58 -4.08 2.14 10.76
CA LYS A 58 -2.63 2.27 10.55
C LYS A 58 -2.34 2.32 9.05
N ILE A 59 -1.51 3.26 8.66
CA ILE A 59 -1.14 3.45 7.25
C ILE A 59 0.38 3.39 7.14
N PHE A 60 0.86 2.43 6.35
CA PHE A 60 2.29 2.29 6.03
C PHE A 60 2.44 2.57 4.55
N ARG A 61 3.14 3.65 4.22
CA ARG A 61 3.29 4.10 2.83
C ARG A 61 4.73 4.02 2.37
N GLN A 62 4.91 3.43 1.20
CA GLN A 62 6.20 3.33 0.54
C GLN A 62 6.12 3.94 -0.86
N LEU A 63 7.07 4.81 -1.18
CA LEU A 63 7.26 5.30 -2.54
C LEU A 63 8.34 4.46 -3.21
N VAL A 64 7.99 3.81 -4.31
CA VAL A 64 8.97 3.08 -5.12
C VAL A 64 9.74 4.09 -5.97
N ALA A 65 11.05 4.12 -5.83
CA ALA A 65 11.88 5.13 -6.48
C ALA A 65 12.74 4.55 -7.61
N ALA A 66 12.96 3.24 -7.64
CA ALA A 66 13.82 2.62 -8.63
C ALA A 66 13.42 1.16 -8.85
N ASP A 67 13.79 0.62 -10.02
CA ASP A 67 13.62 -0.80 -10.32
C ASP A 67 14.78 -1.57 -9.71
N SER A 68 14.73 -1.78 -8.42
CA SER A 68 15.75 -2.48 -7.66
C SER A 68 15.08 -3.28 -6.55
N ARG A 69 15.35 -4.58 -6.54
CA ARG A 69 14.85 -5.49 -5.51
C ARG A 69 15.30 -5.05 -4.12
N GLN A 70 16.57 -4.69 -3.98
CA GLN A 70 17.14 -4.26 -2.71
C GLN A 70 16.53 -2.93 -2.26
N ASP A 71 16.41 -1.95 -3.16
CA ASP A 71 15.80 -0.66 -2.83
C ASP A 71 14.34 -0.81 -2.45
N PHE A 72 13.62 -1.69 -3.15
CA PHE A 72 12.23 -1.99 -2.81
C PHE A 72 12.12 -2.54 -1.39
N TRP A 73 12.99 -3.49 -1.04
CA TRP A 73 12.94 -4.12 0.27
C TRP A 73 13.35 -3.16 1.38
N ASP A 74 14.39 -2.39 1.17
CA ASP A 74 14.81 -1.36 2.13
C ASP A 74 13.72 -0.32 2.35
N GLY A 75 13.03 0.06 1.27
CA GLY A 75 11.91 0.99 1.34
C GLY A 75 10.72 0.42 2.10
N PHE A 76 10.42 -0.86 1.91
CA PHE A 76 9.35 -1.54 2.63
C PHE A 76 9.64 -1.57 4.13
N CYS A 77 10.85 -1.96 4.51
CA CYS A 77 11.26 -1.99 5.92
C CYS A 77 11.23 -0.59 6.53
N ARG A 78 11.64 0.43 5.78
CA ARG A 78 11.63 1.81 6.24
C ARG A 78 10.22 2.34 6.44
N ALA A 79 9.28 1.91 5.60
CA ALA A 79 7.87 2.28 5.76
C ALA A 79 7.29 1.75 7.06
N LEU A 80 7.87 0.70 7.61
CA LEU A 80 7.43 0.08 8.87
C LEU A 80 8.28 0.53 10.06
N ARG A 81 9.03 1.63 9.94
CA ARG A 81 9.93 2.08 11.02
C ARG A 81 9.22 2.43 12.32
N SER A 82 7.93 2.72 12.27
CA SER A 82 7.13 2.95 13.48
C SER A 82 6.89 1.65 14.27
N ARG A 83 7.21 0.51 13.68
CA ARG A 83 7.18 -0.81 14.29
C ARG A 83 8.60 -1.39 14.25
N PRO A 84 9.50 -0.92 15.13
CA PRO A 84 10.93 -1.21 14.98
C PRO A 84 11.30 -2.69 15.11
N VAL A 85 10.58 -3.44 15.92
CA VAL A 85 10.84 -4.88 16.06
C VAL A 85 10.52 -5.58 14.75
N LEU A 86 9.35 -5.33 14.19
CA LEU A 86 8.94 -5.90 12.91
C LEU A 86 9.88 -5.46 11.78
N ALA A 87 10.18 -4.17 11.72
CA ALA A 87 11.10 -3.65 10.69
C ALA A 87 12.47 -4.32 10.77
N GLY A 88 12.99 -4.54 11.97
CA GLY A 88 14.26 -5.24 12.17
C GLY A 88 14.21 -6.70 11.74
N GLN A 89 13.11 -7.38 12.04
CA GLN A 89 12.92 -8.78 11.64
C GLN A 89 12.85 -8.89 10.10
N LEU A 90 12.14 -7.98 9.45
CA LEU A 90 12.03 -7.96 8.00
C LEU A 90 13.37 -7.63 7.33
N GLN A 91 14.13 -6.72 7.93
CA GLN A 91 15.45 -6.37 7.43
C GLN A 91 16.39 -7.59 7.50
N ALA A 92 16.33 -8.32 8.60
CA ALA A 92 17.14 -9.54 8.78
C ALA A 92 16.70 -10.66 7.84
N LEU A 93 15.41 -10.75 7.53
CA LEU A 93 14.88 -11.74 6.61
C LEU A 93 15.37 -11.52 5.19
N GLY A 94 15.41 -10.26 4.76
CA GLY A 94 15.73 -9.90 3.39
C GLY A 94 14.57 -10.09 2.44
N PHE A 95 14.77 -9.71 1.18
CA PHE A 95 13.75 -9.79 0.14
C PHE A 95 13.26 -11.23 -0.03
N PRO A 96 11.92 -11.45 -0.08
CA PRO A 96 11.36 -12.82 -0.18
C PRO A 96 11.45 -13.36 -1.62
N ALA A 97 12.62 -13.89 -1.97
CA ALA A 97 12.92 -14.36 -3.32
C ALA A 97 12.49 -15.81 -3.59
N ASP A 98 12.15 -16.56 -2.56
CA ASP A 98 11.78 -17.96 -2.68
C ASP A 98 10.56 -18.30 -1.81
N PRO A 99 9.92 -19.47 -2.03
CA PRO A 99 8.72 -19.82 -1.26
C PRO A 99 8.95 -19.91 0.24
N HIS A 100 10.10 -20.35 0.68
CA HIS A 100 10.40 -20.45 2.10
C HIS A 100 10.47 -19.06 2.75
N THR A 101 11.20 -18.13 2.15
CA THR A 101 11.31 -16.75 2.65
C THR A 101 9.96 -16.06 2.60
N MET A 102 9.15 -16.34 1.58
CA MET A 102 7.81 -15.78 1.46
C MET A 102 6.92 -16.24 2.61
N ARG A 103 7.01 -17.52 3.00
CA ARG A 103 6.26 -18.02 4.16
C ARG A 103 6.70 -17.34 5.45
N LEU A 104 8.01 -17.12 5.62
CA LEU A 104 8.52 -16.43 6.80
C LEU A 104 8.05 -14.97 6.84
N LEU A 105 8.01 -14.32 5.69
CA LEU A 105 7.44 -12.97 5.59
C LEU A 105 5.99 -12.96 6.05
N HIS A 106 5.19 -13.89 5.58
CA HIS A 106 3.79 -13.99 5.98
C HIS A 106 3.67 -14.20 7.48
N GLU A 107 4.47 -15.09 8.07
CA GLU A 107 4.42 -15.37 9.50
C GLU A 107 4.77 -14.15 10.33
N LEU A 108 5.80 -13.40 9.93
CA LEU A 108 6.18 -12.17 10.63
C LEU A 108 5.06 -11.13 10.59
N LEU A 109 4.45 -10.94 9.43
CA LEU A 109 3.34 -9.99 9.28
C LEU A 109 2.10 -10.46 10.05
N GLN A 110 1.79 -11.74 9.98
CA GLN A 110 0.67 -12.34 10.70
C GLN A 110 0.81 -12.11 12.20
N ASP A 111 1.98 -12.45 12.76
CA ASP A 111 2.23 -12.29 14.18
C ASP A 111 2.16 -10.85 14.64
N ALA A 112 2.64 -9.94 13.82
CA ALA A 112 2.66 -8.51 14.14
C ALA A 112 1.28 -7.86 14.04
N LEU A 113 0.42 -8.35 13.15
CA LEU A 113 -0.82 -7.67 12.79
C LEU A 113 -2.10 -8.38 13.24
N ALA A 114 -2.02 -9.67 13.58
CA ALA A 114 -3.21 -10.47 13.91
C ALA A 114 -4.00 -9.93 15.09
N GLY A 115 -3.33 -9.36 16.08
CA GLY A 115 -3.98 -8.80 17.27
C GLY A 115 -4.42 -7.35 17.11
N HIS A 116 -4.22 -6.75 15.94
CA HIS A 116 -4.56 -5.36 15.71
C HIS A 116 -6.04 -5.24 15.34
N PRO A 117 -6.86 -4.56 16.15
CA PRO A 117 -8.31 -4.53 15.92
C PRO A 117 -8.74 -3.60 14.78
N ASP A 118 -7.91 -2.62 14.45
CA ASP A 118 -8.25 -1.61 13.46
C ASP A 118 -7.66 -1.93 12.09
N PRO A 119 -8.21 -1.38 11.00
CA PRO A 119 -7.67 -1.61 9.66
C PRO A 119 -6.21 -1.17 9.52
N VAL A 120 -5.46 -1.94 8.73
CA VAL A 120 -4.07 -1.66 8.39
C VAL A 120 -3.98 -1.57 6.87
N PHE A 121 -3.37 -0.48 6.40
CA PHE A 121 -3.21 -0.23 4.96
C PHE A 121 -1.74 -0.15 4.61
N PHE A 122 -1.33 -1.02 3.69
CA PHE A 122 -0.01 -0.93 3.06
C PHE A 122 -0.19 -0.26 1.71
N ILE A 123 0.39 0.91 1.54
CA ILE A 123 0.28 1.69 0.31
C ILE A 123 1.63 1.67 -0.40
N LEU A 124 1.65 1.06 -1.59
CA LEU A 124 2.85 1.02 -2.43
C LEU A 124 2.62 1.95 -3.61
N ASP A 125 3.36 3.04 -3.65
CA ASP A 125 3.22 4.09 -4.66
C ASP A 125 4.26 3.92 -5.76
N ASP A 126 3.85 4.22 -7.00
CA ASP A 126 4.68 4.14 -8.21
C ASP A 126 5.20 2.73 -8.49
N VAL A 127 4.37 1.72 -8.26
CA VAL A 127 4.79 0.32 -8.44
C VAL A 127 5.08 -0.06 -9.88
N HIS A 128 4.65 0.76 -10.85
CA HIS A 128 4.96 0.54 -12.27
C HIS A 128 6.46 0.59 -12.55
N LEU A 129 7.25 1.16 -11.65
CA LEU A 129 8.71 1.19 -11.79
C LEU A 129 9.35 -0.16 -11.53
N LEU A 130 8.66 -1.07 -10.82
CA LEU A 130 9.21 -2.38 -10.47
C LEU A 130 9.06 -3.35 -11.64
N GLN A 131 10.13 -3.58 -12.38
CA GLN A 131 10.19 -4.54 -13.49
C GLN A 131 10.90 -5.82 -13.07
N SER A 132 11.86 -5.74 -12.15
CA SER A 132 12.66 -6.87 -11.70
C SER A 132 12.05 -7.61 -10.51
N VAL A 133 10.90 -7.16 -10.00
CA VAL A 133 10.21 -7.76 -8.86
C VAL A 133 8.89 -8.34 -9.32
N ASP A 134 8.61 -9.59 -8.96
CA ASP A 134 7.29 -10.20 -9.18
C ASP A 134 6.31 -9.70 -8.12
N LEU A 135 5.93 -8.44 -8.22
CA LEU A 135 5.02 -7.83 -7.27
C LEU A 135 3.64 -8.50 -7.27
N PRO A 136 3.04 -8.82 -8.44
CA PRO A 136 1.76 -9.54 -8.44
C PRO A 136 1.81 -10.85 -7.67
N GLY A 137 2.87 -11.62 -7.81
CA GLY A 137 3.03 -12.89 -7.08
C GLY A 137 3.12 -12.68 -5.59
N ILE A 138 3.90 -11.70 -5.15
CA ILE A 138 4.05 -11.37 -3.73
C ILE A 138 2.71 -10.92 -3.15
N VAL A 139 2.03 -10.01 -3.81
CA VAL A 139 0.76 -9.45 -3.36
C VAL A 139 -0.32 -10.52 -3.30
N SER A 140 -0.42 -11.38 -4.31
CA SER A 140 -1.40 -12.45 -4.34
C SER A 140 -1.18 -13.45 -3.20
N PHE A 141 0.06 -13.81 -2.94
CA PHE A 141 0.40 -14.71 -1.84
C PHE A 141 -0.05 -14.12 -0.50
N LEU A 142 0.27 -12.86 -0.26
CA LEU A 142 -0.07 -12.19 1.01
C LEU A 142 -1.57 -11.94 1.14
N ALA A 143 -2.24 -11.56 0.06
CA ALA A 143 -3.66 -11.22 0.07
C ALA A 143 -4.53 -12.41 0.49
N GLU A 144 -4.12 -13.62 0.14
CA GLU A 144 -4.87 -14.82 0.48
C GLU A 144 -4.67 -15.26 1.93
N ARG A 145 -3.65 -14.75 2.60
CA ARG A 145 -3.17 -15.29 3.89
C ARG A 145 -3.17 -14.29 5.03
N LEU A 146 -3.08 -13.00 4.76
CA LEU A 146 -3.06 -11.99 5.81
C LEU A 146 -4.42 -11.83 6.48
N PRO A 147 -4.46 -11.31 7.73
CA PRO A 147 -5.72 -11.08 8.42
C PRO A 147 -6.65 -10.15 7.61
N PRO A 148 -7.98 -10.30 7.74
CA PRO A 148 -8.93 -9.55 6.91
C PRO A 148 -8.90 -8.04 7.11
N GLN A 149 -8.37 -7.54 8.23
CA GLN A 149 -8.25 -6.11 8.45
C GLN A 149 -7.07 -5.48 7.71
N VAL A 150 -6.22 -6.29 7.06
CA VAL A 150 -5.07 -5.79 6.31
C VAL A 150 -5.45 -5.57 4.86
N HIS A 151 -5.12 -4.40 4.34
CA HIS A 151 -5.42 -4.00 2.98
C HIS A 151 -4.16 -3.54 2.28
N ILE A 152 -3.99 -3.92 1.01
CA ILE A 152 -2.84 -3.55 0.19
C ILE A 152 -3.34 -2.64 -0.93
N VAL A 153 -2.75 -1.47 -1.05
CA VAL A 153 -3.11 -0.46 -2.06
C VAL A 153 -1.91 -0.25 -2.97
N LEU A 154 -2.12 -0.48 -4.26
CA LEU A 154 -1.08 -0.33 -5.27
C LEU A 154 -1.42 0.86 -6.16
N LEU A 155 -0.53 1.83 -6.22
CA LEU A 155 -0.68 3.01 -7.05
C LEU A 155 0.28 2.92 -8.23
N SER A 156 -0.26 3.02 -9.43
CA SER A 156 0.50 2.79 -10.66
C SER A 156 0.04 3.73 -11.77
N ARG A 157 0.94 4.02 -12.71
CA ARG A 157 0.57 4.70 -13.95
C ARG A 157 0.01 3.73 -14.98
N ASN A 158 0.39 2.45 -14.86
CA ASN A 158 0.05 1.41 -15.83
C ASN A 158 -0.63 0.25 -15.11
N GLN A 159 -1.33 -0.54 -15.89
CA GLN A 159 -1.87 -1.79 -15.38
C GLN A 159 -0.73 -2.76 -15.08
N ILE A 160 -0.78 -3.40 -13.90
CA ILE A 160 0.28 -4.29 -13.44
C ILE A 160 -0.20 -5.73 -13.18
N PHE A 161 -1.53 -5.92 -13.20
CA PHE A 161 -2.13 -7.25 -13.10
C PHE A 161 -2.85 -7.62 -14.37
#